data_2cd5407492ffce3bffb6fe03c64c997d
#
_entry.id   2cd5407492ffce3bffb6fe03c64c997d
#
_cell.length_a   1.000
_cell.length_b   1.000
_cell.length_c   1.000
_cell.angle_alpha   90.00
_cell.angle_beta   90.00
_cell.angle_gamma   90.00
#
_symmetry.space_group_name_H-M   'P 1'
#
loop_
_entity.id
_entity.type
_entity.pdbx_description
1 polymer ?
#
loop_
_entity_poly.entity_id
_entity_poly.type
_entity_poly.pdbx_seq_one_letter_code
_entity_poly.pdbx_strand_id
1 'polypeptide(L)'
;DMNELIVAAEQIRDKADGALAVLLCGVKDGKISFVCMANKDAVAKGVAAGKIIKGVSAIAGGSGGGKPDMARGGGKDVSKVDEALAAVEQFI
;
A
#
# COMPACT_ATOMS: atom_id res chain seq x y z
N ASP A 1 -13.16 -3.88 3.69
CA ASP A 1 -12.26 -4.60 4.58
C ASP A 1 -10.96 -5.00 3.85
N MET A 2 -10.05 -5.62 4.56
CA MET A 2 -8.75 -6.00 4.01
C MET A 2 -8.87 -6.94 2.81
N ASN A 3 -9.76 -7.91 2.86
CA ASN A 3 -9.93 -8.85 1.75
C ASN A 3 -10.42 -8.16 0.48
N GLU A 4 -11.32 -7.20 0.61
CA GLU A 4 -11.79 -6.44 -0.54
C GLU A 4 -10.69 -5.59 -1.15
N LEU A 5 -9.86 -4.98 -0.31
CA LEU A 5 -8.71 -4.20 -0.78
C LEU A 5 -7.72 -5.08 -1.53
N ILE A 6 -7.43 -6.27 -1.01
CA ILE A 6 -6.52 -7.21 -1.66
C ILE A 6 -7.04 -7.60 -3.04
N VAL A 7 -8.32 -7.95 -3.13
CA VAL A 7 -8.94 -8.34 -4.41
C VAL A 7 -8.87 -7.19 -5.41
N ALA A 8 -9.20 -5.97 -4.97
CA ALA A 8 -9.15 -4.80 -5.84
C ALA A 8 -7.72 -4.53 -6.33
N ALA A 9 -6.74 -4.63 -5.43
CA ALA A 9 -5.33 -4.43 -5.79
C ALA A 9 -4.85 -5.48 -6.80
N GLU A 10 -5.23 -6.74 -6.60
CA GLU A 10 -4.88 -7.82 -7.54
C GLU A 10 -5.45 -7.57 -8.93
N GLN A 11 -6.69 -7.13 -9.00
CA GLN A 11 -7.34 -6.84 -10.29
C GLN A 11 -6.63 -5.70 -11.03
N ILE A 12 -6.26 -4.66 -10.32
CA ILE A 12 -5.53 -3.53 -10.91
C ILE A 12 -4.15 -4.00 -11.39
N ARG A 13 -3.44 -4.76 -10.55
CA ARG A 13 -2.11 -5.28 -10.88
C ARG A 13 -2.15 -6.16 -12.11
N ASP A 14 -3.14 -7.05 -12.20
CA ASP A 14 -3.21 -8.04 -13.28
C ASP A 14 -3.59 -7.43 -14.62
N LYS A 15 -4.23 -6.26 -14.62
CA LYS A 15 -4.58 -5.54 -15.84
C LYS A 15 -3.49 -4.60 -16.32
N ALA A 16 -2.43 -4.42 -15.53
CA ALA A 16 -1.37 -3.47 -15.87
C ALA A 16 -0.55 -3.96 -17.06
N ASP A 17 -0.22 -3.03 -17.94
CA ASP A 17 0.70 -3.25 -19.05
C ASP A 17 1.97 -2.48 -18.73
N GLY A 18 3.02 -3.20 -18.30
CA GLY A 18 4.25 -2.59 -17.84
C GLY A 18 4.33 -2.52 -16.31
N ALA A 19 5.32 -1.79 -15.79
CA ALA A 19 5.55 -1.69 -14.36
C ALA A 19 4.41 -0.95 -13.66
N LEU A 20 3.89 -1.55 -12.59
CA LEU A 20 2.83 -0.95 -11.78
C LEU A 20 3.00 -1.29 -10.31
N ALA A 21 2.88 -0.29 -9.48
CA ALA A 21 2.66 -0.46 -8.04
C ALA A 21 1.36 0.23 -7.68
N VAL A 22 0.52 -0.44 -6.90
CA VAL A 22 -0.78 0.09 -6.49
C VAL A 22 -0.85 0.12 -4.97
N LEU A 23 -1.30 1.25 -4.42
CA LEU A 23 -1.55 1.42 -3.00
C LEU A 23 -3.01 1.76 -2.80
N LEU A 24 -3.70 0.94 -2.02
CA LEU A 24 -5.10 1.16 -1.68
C LEU A 24 -5.25 1.36 -0.18
N CYS A 25 -6.21 2.19 0.19
CA CYS A 25 -6.48 2.53 1.58
C CYS A 25 -7.97 2.41 1.84
N GLY A 26 -8.32 1.78 2.96
CA GLY A 26 -9.70 1.73 3.43
C GLY A 26 -9.77 2.24 4.87
N VAL A 27 -10.88 2.90 5.20
CA VAL A 27 -11.10 3.40 6.56
C VAL A 27 -12.42 2.82 7.07
N LYS A 28 -12.39 2.23 8.26
CA LYS A 28 -13.57 1.68 8.89
C LYS A 28 -13.43 1.75 10.41
N ASP A 29 -14.45 2.29 11.07
CA ASP A 29 -14.51 2.37 12.54
C ASP A 29 -13.26 3.05 13.14
N GLY A 30 -12.78 4.10 12.50
CA GLY A 30 -11.62 4.85 12.98
C GLY A 30 -10.28 4.15 12.75
N LYS A 31 -10.26 3.05 12.00
CA LYS A 31 -9.05 2.31 11.68
C LYS A 31 -8.76 2.37 10.19
N ILE A 32 -7.49 2.42 9.86
CA ILE A 32 -7.03 2.48 8.48
C ILE A 32 -6.42 1.14 8.09
N SER A 33 -6.74 0.68 6.88
CA SER A 33 -6.12 -0.50 6.28
C SER A 33 -5.41 -0.08 5.00
N PHE A 34 -4.16 -0.50 4.83
CA PHE A 34 -3.37 -0.27 3.62
C PHE A 34 -3.04 -1.59 2.96
N VAL A 35 -3.09 -1.61 1.64
CA VAL A 35 -2.60 -2.72 0.82
C VAL A 35 -1.78 -2.14 -0.31
N CYS A 36 -0.60 -2.69 -0.55
CA CYS A 36 0.25 -2.31 -1.66
C CYS A 36 0.66 -3.56 -2.42
N MET A 37 0.55 -3.51 -3.73
CA MET A 37 1.04 -4.58 -4.59
C MET A 37 1.89 -3.99 -5.72
N ALA A 38 2.94 -4.71 -6.08
CA ALA A 38 3.80 -4.34 -7.19
C ALA A 38 3.92 -5.54 -8.11
N ASN A 39 3.81 -5.31 -9.42
CA ASN A 39 3.99 -6.39 -10.37
C ASN A 39 5.47 -6.71 -10.56
N LYS A 40 5.77 -7.76 -11.31
CA LYS A 40 7.15 -8.21 -11.51
C LYS A 40 8.03 -7.12 -12.11
N ASP A 41 7.52 -6.36 -13.05
CA ASP A 41 8.27 -5.30 -13.70
C ASP A 41 8.63 -4.18 -12.73
N ALA A 42 7.71 -3.82 -11.84
CA ALA A 42 7.97 -2.81 -10.82
C ALA A 42 9.01 -3.30 -9.81
N VAL A 43 8.89 -4.54 -9.37
CA VAL A 43 9.86 -5.14 -8.43
C VAL A 43 11.25 -5.18 -9.06
N ALA A 44 11.33 -5.53 -10.34
CA ALA A 44 12.61 -5.56 -11.07
C ALA A 44 13.26 -4.18 -11.16
N LYS A 45 12.47 -3.11 -11.09
CA LYS A 45 12.97 -1.73 -11.10
C LYS A 45 13.31 -1.19 -9.71
N GLY A 46 13.18 -2.01 -8.69
CA GLY A 46 13.54 -1.62 -7.33
C GLY A 46 12.38 -1.17 -6.45
N VAL A 47 11.14 -1.27 -6.93
CA VAL A 47 9.97 -0.94 -6.12
C VAL A 47 9.73 -2.07 -5.12
N ALA A 48 9.48 -1.72 -3.86
CA ALA A 48 9.23 -2.68 -2.79
C ALA A 48 7.96 -2.31 -2.04
N ALA A 49 6.91 -3.12 -2.20
CA ALA A 49 5.63 -2.89 -1.54
C ALA A 49 5.77 -2.83 -0.02
N GLY A 50 6.60 -3.70 0.56
CA GLY A 50 6.84 -3.71 2.00
C GLY A 50 7.41 -2.41 2.53
N LYS A 51 8.32 -1.79 1.77
CA LYS A 51 8.91 -0.50 2.13
C LYS A 51 7.87 0.61 2.08
N ILE A 52 7.02 0.61 1.05
CA ILE A 52 5.96 1.60 0.91
C ILE A 52 4.99 1.50 2.07
N ILE A 53 4.53 0.30 2.38
CA ILE A 53 3.58 0.06 3.46
C ILE A 53 4.16 0.45 4.81
N LYS A 54 5.42 0.12 5.05
CA LYS A 54 6.10 0.49 6.30
C LYS A 54 6.11 2.01 6.49
N GLY A 55 6.41 2.75 5.43
CA GLY A 55 6.46 4.21 5.47
C GLY A 55 5.10 4.84 5.68
N VAL A 56 4.09 4.46 4.89
CA VAL A 56 2.75 5.06 5.00
C VAL A 56 2.06 4.67 6.32
N SER A 57 2.27 3.45 6.79
CA SER A 57 1.69 3.01 8.05
C SER A 57 2.26 3.79 9.24
N ALA A 58 3.55 4.09 9.21
CA ALA A 58 4.18 4.88 10.26
C ALA A 58 3.60 6.29 10.32
N ILE A 59 3.36 6.92 9.18
CA ILE A 59 2.74 8.25 9.11
C ILE A 59 1.33 8.21 9.71
N ALA A 60 0.60 7.15 9.43
CA ALA A 60 -0.78 6.99 9.90
C ALA A 60 -0.89 6.48 11.36
N GLY A 61 0.22 6.40 12.06
CA GLY A 61 0.23 5.99 13.47
C GLY A 61 0.06 4.50 13.68
N GLY A 62 0.51 3.69 12.74
CA GLY A 62 0.41 2.24 12.82
C GLY A 62 1.67 1.56 12.34
N SER A 63 1.52 0.35 11.86
CA SER A 63 2.64 -0.44 11.36
C SER A 63 2.18 -1.37 10.24
N GLY A 64 3.15 -1.89 9.51
CA GLY A 64 2.90 -2.84 8.45
C GLY A 64 4.20 -3.23 7.76
N GLY A 65 4.06 -4.05 6.75
CA GLY A 65 5.18 -4.52 5.96
C GLY A 65 4.76 -5.75 5.16
N GLY A 66 5.74 -6.38 4.54
CA GLY A 66 5.50 -7.55 3.73
C GLY A 66 6.62 -7.77 2.74
N LYS A 67 6.28 -8.41 1.64
CA LYS A 67 7.22 -8.75 0.57
C LYS A 67 7.32 -7.61 -0.43
N PRO A 68 8.33 -7.63 -1.32
CA PRO A 68 8.44 -6.59 -2.34
C PRO A 68 7.25 -6.54 -3.30
N ASP A 69 6.58 -7.66 -3.54
CA ASP A 69 5.45 -7.73 -4.47
C ASP A 69 4.10 -7.51 -3.81
N MET A 70 4.00 -7.66 -2.50
CA MET A 70 2.74 -7.50 -1.78
C MET A 70 2.98 -7.22 -0.30
N ALA A 71 2.31 -6.21 0.21
CA ALA A 71 2.41 -5.84 1.62
C ALA A 71 1.09 -5.25 2.10
N ARG A 72 0.89 -5.27 3.40
CA ARG A 72 -0.29 -4.68 4.02
C ARG A 72 0.08 -4.11 5.38
N GLY A 73 -0.70 -3.12 5.78
CA GLY A 73 -0.49 -2.46 7.05
C GLY A 73 -1.74 -1.74 7.51
N GLY A 74 -1.61 -0.96 8.54
CA GLY A 74 -2.72 -0.22 9.08
C GLY A 74 -2.27 0.95 9.90
N GLY A 75 -3.23 1.78 10.27
CA GLY A 75 -3.00 2.95 11.09
C GLY A 75 -4.21 3.26 11.95
N LYS A 76 -4.00 4.15 12.89
CA LYS A 76 -5.04 4.55 13.84
C LYS A 76 -5.48 6.00 13.65
N ASP A 77 -4.68 6.80 12.97
CA ASP A 77 -4.93 8.23 12.85
C ASP A 77 -5.52 8.55 11.49
N VAL A 78 -6.86 8.54 11.43
CA VAL A 78 -7.61 8.78 10.20
C VAL A 78 -7.29 10.17 9.64
N SER A 79 -6.95 11.14 10.48
CA SER A 79 -6.60 12.48 10.02
C SER A 79 -5.30 12.53 9.21
N LYS A 80 -4.50 11.45 9.24
CA LYS A 80 -3.23 11.37 8.54
C LYS A 80 -3.31 10.60 7.21
N VAL A 81 -4.49 10.14 6.80
CA VAL A 81 -4.63 9.36 5.57
C VAL A 81 -4.11 10.14 4.36
N ASP A 82 -4.55 11.39 4.20
CA ASP A 82 -4.13 12.21 3.06
C ASP A 82 -2.62 12.45 3.07
N GLU A 83 -2.05 12.71 4.25
CA GLU A 83 -0.61 12.90 4.39
C GLU A 83 0.16 11.63 4.03
N ALA A 84 -0.32 10.47 4.49
CA ALA A 84 0.32 9.20 4.19
C ALA A 84 0.30 8.91 2.69
N LEU A 85 -0.84 9.10 2.03
CA LEU A 85 -0.96 8.87 0.60
C LEU A 85 -0.11 9.85 -0.21
N ALA A 86 -0.03 11.11 0.23
CA ALA A 86 0.80 12.11 -0.44
C ALA A 86 2.29 11.81 -0.32
N ALA A 87 2.69 11.11 0.74
CA ALA A 87 4.09 10.79 1.00
C ALA A 87 4.58 9.53 0.27
N VAL A 88 3.70 8.80 -0.42
CA VAL A 88 4.03 7.51 -1.01
C VAL A 88 5.23 7.57 -1.96
N GLU A 89 5.39 8.66 -2.70
CA GLU A 89 6.50 8.82 -3.63
C GLU A 89 7.87 8.77 -2.94
N GLN A 90 7.93 9.14 -1.67
CA GLN A 90 9.18 9.12 -0.91
C GLN A 90 9.67 7.70 -0.64
N PHE A 91 8.82 6.72 -0.78
CA PHE A 91 9.13 5.33 -0.46
C PHE A 91 9.29 4.43 -1.70
N ILE A 92 9.20 5.03 -2.86
CA ILE A 92 9.37 4.30 -4.13
C ILE A 92 10.83 4.27 -4.56
#